data_459893607924e6ed7df019df8f9cc553
#
_entry.id   459893607924e6ed7df019df8f9cc553
#
_cell.length_a   1.000
_cell.length_b   1.000
_cell.length_c   1.000
_cell.angle_alpha   90.00
_cell.angle_beta   90.00
_cell.angle_gamma   90.00
#
_symmetry.space_group_name_H-M   'P 1'
#
loop_
_entity.id
_entity.type
_entity.pdbx_description
1 polymer ?
#
loop_
_entity_poly.entity_id
_entity_poly.type
_entity_poly.pdbx_seq_one_letter_code
_entity_poly.pdbx_strand_id
1 'polypeptide(L)'
;MNFRRVAVLVTALSILVLAAPLALAQQNSGGELSQAEINRIVAAFTAKEAQFRQALNQYSFKRDAVIQSLGMGGQVIGEYHRVSSFTFDDQGNRFEKISFFPMPSFGGVTNEDLDDLGGINPFALDPYKIDRYNFKYSGKEKIDELNLYVFDISPKVIPDPKKTKERLFIGRVWVDDQELQIVKTKGKGIPETKINRFPVVETYREQFGGRFWFPTYSYADEELVFENGSTLHIRMQVRYSDFAPARADVKVVDVETGGELQNEKAKPEAPKPTPTPKP
;
A
#
# COMPACT_ATOMS: atom_id res chain seq x y z
N MET A 1 13.11 -81.71 -67.44
CA MET A 1 12.20 -80.53 -67.31
C MET A 1 12.09 -80.16 -65.87
N ASN A 2 12.82 -79.07 -65.47
CA ASN A 2 13.09 -78.74 -64.10
C ASN A 2 12.18 -77.61 -63.63
N PHE A 3 11.35 -77.91 -62.66
CA PHE A 3 10.59 -76.81 -61.95
C PHE A 3 11.35 -76.39 -60.72
N ARG A 4 11.86 -75.17 -60.73
CA ARG A 4 12.44 -74.51 -59.56
C ARG A 4 11.33 -73.90 -58.63
N ARG A 5 11.32 -74.34 -57.42
CA ARG A 5 10.44 -73.74 -56.37
C ARG A 5 11.15 -72.53 -55.85
N VAL A 6 10.47 -71.40 -55.99
CA VAL A 6 10.87 -70.10 -55.38
C VAL A 6 10.18 -70.03 -54.00
N ALA A 7 10.98 -69.99 -52.94
CA ALA A 7 10.51 -69.77 -51.58
C ALA A 7 10.39 -68.27 -51.38
N VAL A 8 9.19 -67.77 -51.03
CA VAL A 8 8.95 -66.39 -50.65
C VAL A 8 9.08 -66.31 -49.11
N LEU A 9 10.11 -65.56 -48.66
CA LEU A 9 10.33 -65.22 -47.26
C LEU A 9 9.46 -64.00 -46.93
N VAL A 10 8.43 -64.16 -46.10
CA VAL A 10 7.65 -63.06 -45.55
C VAL A 10 8.32 -62.61 -44.27
N THR A 11 9.03 -61.48 -44.32
CA THR A 11 9.57 -60.82 -43.12
C THR A 11 8.47 -59.93 -42.49
N ALA A 12 7.98 -60.37 -41.34
CA ALA A 12 7.06 -59.57 -40.52
C ALA A 12 7.83 -58.45 -39.84
N LEU A 13 7.63 -57.23 -40.27
CA LEU A 13 8.17 -56.01 -39.64
C LEU A 13 7.26 -55.59 -38.49
N SER A 14 7.64 -55.92 -37.28
CA SER A 14 6.98 -55.48 -36.03
C SER A 14 7.25 -54.01 -35.80
N ILE A 15 6.27 -53.14 -36.06
CA ILE A 15 6.33 -51.73 -35.70
C ILE A 15 6.03 -51.59 -34.21
N LEU A 16 7.10 -51.34 -33.41
CA LEU A 16 7.02 -51.01 -31.99
C LEU A 16 6.62 -49.51 -31.89
N VAL A 17 5.32 -49.20 -31.66
CA VAL A 17 4.85 -47.84 -31.40
C VAL A 17 5.28 -47.49 -29.95
N LEU A 18 6.36 -46.72 -29.82
CA LEU A 18 6.69 -46.05 -28.57
C LEU A 18 5.65 -44.93 -28.32
N ALA A 19 4.71 -45.18 -27.42
CA ALA A 19 3.85 -44.14 -26.87
C ALA A 19 4.70 -43.27 -25.97
N ALA A 20 5.23 -42.17 -26.50
CA ALA A 20 5.79 -41.12 -25.68
C ALA A 20 4.62 -40.42 -24.91
N PRO A 21 4.74 -40.23 -23.57
CA PRO A 21 3.77 -39.45 -22.87
C PRO A 21 3.88 -38.02 -23.42
N LEU A 22 2.80 -37.52 -24.02
CA LEU A 22 2.63 -36.08 -24.25
C LEU A 22 2.59 -35.41 -22.89
N ALA A 23 3.76 -34.97 -22.42
CA ALA A 23 3.84 -33.94 -21.39
C ALA A 23 3.16 -32.71 -22.02
N LEU A 24 1.94 -32.45 -21.60
CA LEU A 24 1.28 -31.17 -21.79
C LEU A 24 2.20 -30.14 -21.16
N ALA A 25 3.12 -29.58 -21.95
CA ALA A 25 3.78 -28.33 -21.62
C ALA A 25 2.66 -27.32 -21.45
N GLN A 26 2.32 -27.05 -20.22
CA GLN A 26 1.45 -25.95 -19.83
C GLN A 26 2.15 -24.69 -20.36
N GLN A 27 1.74 -24.26 -21.56
CA GLN A 27 2.12 -22.95 -22.07
C GLN A 27 1.64 -21.96 -21.03
N ASN A 28 2.57 -21.41 -20.26
CA ASN A 28 2.36 -20.17 -19.54
C ASN A 28 2.05 -19.09 -20.57
N SER A 29 0.79 -19.01 -21.00
CA SER A 29 0.24 -17.82 -21.62
C SER A 29 0.34 -16.73 -20.56
N GLY A 30 1.32 -15.83 -20.71
CA GLY A 30 1.46 -14.67 -19.86
C GLY A 30 0.17 -13.86 -19.89
N GLY A 31 -0.60 -13.92 -18.78
CA GLY A 31 -1.75 -13.06 -18.74
C GLY A 31 -2.68 -13.20 -17.55
N GLU A 32 -3.20 -14.33 -17.23
CA GLU A 32 -4.18 -14.42 -16.15
C GLU A 32 -3.67 -15.29 -14.99
N LEU A 33 -3.63 -14.67 -13.79
CA LEU A 33 -3.40 -15.43 -12.56
C LEU A 33 -4.60 -16.33 -12.30
N SER A 34 -4.35 -17.54 -11.81
CA SER A 34 -5.42 -18.39 -11.30
C SER A 34 -6.11 -17.75 -10.09
N GLN A 35 -7.38 -18.09 -9.86
CA GLN A 35 -8.11 -17.57 -8.69
C GLN A 35 -7.41 -17.93 -7.36
N ALA A 36 -6.79 -19.11 -7.28
CA ALA A 36 -6.03 -19.53 -6.12
C ALA A 36 -4.81 -18.62 -5.88
N GLU A 37 -4.14 -18.22 -6.94
CA GLU A 37 -2.98 -17.33 -6.88
C GLU A 37 -3.37 -15.90 -6.54
N ILE A 38 -4.46 -15.39 -7.11
CA ILE A 38 -5.07 -14.12 -6.72
C ILE A 38 -5.39 -14.11 -5.23
N ASN A 39 -6.07 -15.15 -4.72
CA ASN A 39 -6.41 -15.23 -3.30
C ASN A 39 -5.17 -15.27 -2.40
N ARG A 40 -4.10 -15.99 -2.82
CA ARG A 40 -2.82 -16.02 -2.11
C ARG A 40 -2.17 -14.64 -2.05
N ILE A 41 -2.12 -13.91 -3.18
CA ILE A 41 -1.55 -12.57 -3.25
C ILE A 41 -2.34 -11.60 -2.37
N VAL A 42 -3.68 -11.63 -2.47
CA VAL A 42 -4.55 -10.78 -1.63
C VAL A 42 -4.33 -11.05 -0.15
N ALA A 43 -4.30 -12.32 0.28
CA ALA A 43 -4.04 -12.68 1.67
C ALA A 43 -2.67 -12.19 2.14
N ALA A 44 -1.63 -12.30 1.30
CA ALA A 44 -0.28 -11.89 1.64
C ALA A 44 -0.17 -10.37 1.80
N PHE A 45 -0.61 -9.57 0.81
CA PHE A 45 -0.46 -8.12 0.92
C PHE A 45 -1.37 -7.51 2.00
N THR A 46 -2.54 -8.09 2.26
CA THR A 46 -3.40 -7.61 3.36
C THR A 46 -2.81 -7.91 4.73
N ALA A 47 -2.13 -9.04 4.90
CA ALA A 47 -1.34 -9.33 6.11
C ALA A 47 -0.18 -8.33 6.27
N LYS A 48 0.52 -7.99 5.17
CA LYS A 48 1.58 -6.97 5.18
C LYS A 48 1.05 -5.57 5.54
N GLU A 49 -0.15 -5.21 5.09
CA GLU A 49 -0.81 -3.96 5.50
C GLU A 49 -1.07 -3.92 7.00
N ALA A 50 -1.46 -5.03 7.63
CA ALA A 50 -1.61 -5.10 9.08
C ALA A 50 -0.27 -4.82 9.81
N GLN A 51 0.81 -5.47 9.35
CA GLN A 51 2.16 -5.26 9.89
C GLN A 51 2.64 -3.81 9.68
N PHE A 52 2.43 -3.28 8.47
CA PHE A 52 2.73 -1.89 8.15
C PHE A 52 2.05 -0.92 9.12
N ARG A 53 0.76 -1.08 9.40
CA ARG A 53 0.03 -0.19 10.32
C ARG A 53 0.55 -0.26 11.74
N GLN A 54 0.85 -1.45 12.23
CA GLN A 54 1.49 -1.61 13.54
C GLN A 54 2.86 -0.92 13.59
N ALA A 55 3.69 -1.14 12.58
CA ALA A 55 5.00 -0.52 12.49
C ALA A 55 4.88 1.01 12.48
N LEU A 56 4.02 1.55 11.63
CA LEU A 56 3.84 2.99 11.49
C LEU A 56 3.40 3.67 12.79
N ASN A 57 2.58 2.98 13.61
CA ASN A 57 2.18 3.48 14.93
C ASN A 57 3.36 3.60 15.92
N GLN A 58 4.51 2.99 15.61
CA GLN A 58 5.74 3.03 16.41
C GLN A 58 6.81 3.95 15.81
N TYR A 59 6.49 4.65 14.72
CA TYR A 59 7.41 5.59 14.09
C TYR A 59 6.98 7.04 14.30
N SER A 60 7.98 7.89 14.56
CA SER A 60 7.86 9.33 14.38
C SER A 60 8.08 9.68 12.91
N PHE A 61 7.49 10.76 12.43
CA PHE A 61 7.70 11.30 11.09
C PHE A 61 7.25 12.75 11.00
N LYS A 62 7.66 13.44 9.96
CA LYS A 62 7.14 14.75 9.59
C LYS A 62 6.11 14.64 8.49
N ARG A 63 5.13 15.54 8.52
CA ARG A 63 4.14 15.73 7.46
C ARG A 63 4.09 17.19 7.06
N ASP A 64 4.18 17.45 5.76
CA ASP A 64 3.95 18.73 5.13
C ASP A 64 2.73 18.59 4.22
N ALA A 65 1.60 19.19 4.61
CA ALA A 65 0.32 19.08 3.91
C ALA A 65 -0.10 20.44 3.37
N VAL A 66 -0.18 20.53 2.04
CA VAL A 66 -0.68 21.70 1.32
C VAL A 66 -1.95 21.32 0.57
N ILE A 67 -3.04 22.03 0.83
CA ILE A 67 -4.31 21.90 0.11
C ILE A 67 -4.65 23.28 -0.47
N GLN A 68 -4.86 23.34 -1.77
CA GLN A 68 -5.15 24.58 -2.50
C GLN A 68 -6.51 24.50 -3.16
N SER A 69 -7.27 25.58 -3.05
CA SER A 69 -8.43 25.83 -3.87
C SER A 69 -7.99 26.62 -5.11
N LEU A 70 -8.38 26.14 -6.29
CA LEU A 70 -8.02 26.73 -7.57
C LEU A 70 -9.20 27.43 -8.22
N GLY A 71 -8.94 28.59 -8.79
CA GLY A 71 -9.90 29.31 -9.61
C GLY A 71 -9.97 28.76 -11.05
N MET A 72 -10.91 29.26 -11.85
CA MET A 72 -11.15 28.82 -13.24
C MET A 72 -9.92 28.89 -14.16
N GLY A 73 -8.97 29.79 -13.88
CA GLY A 73 -7.70 29.90 -14.60
C GLY A 73 -6.57 29.07 -14.02
N GLY A 74 -6.83 28.18 -13.04
CA GLY A 74 -5.82 27.38 -12.36
C GLY A 74 -4.98 28.13 -11.32
N GLN A 75 -5.28 29.43 -11.08
CA GLN A 75 -4.63 30.21 -10.04
C GLN A 75 -5.08 29.77 -8.65
N VAL A 76 -4.18 29.78 -7.67
CA VAL A 76 -4.49 29.53 -6.27
C VAL A 76 -5.33 30.70 -5.74
N ILE A 77 -6.55 30.41 -5.26
CA ILE A 77 -7.46 31.38 -4.65
C ILE A 77 -7.62 31.16 -3.15
N GLY A 78 -7.15 30.02 -2.63
CA GLY A 78 -7.13 29.72 -1.22
C GLY A 78 -6.14 28.60 -0.92
N GLU A 79 -5.57 28.62 0.27
CA GLU A 79 -4.58 27.65 0.71
C GLU A 79 -4.79 27.26 2.18
N TYR A 80 -4.62 26.00 2.44
CA TYR A 80 -4.40 25.38 3.73
C TYR A 80 -3.00 24.75 3.72
N HIS A 81 -2.13 25.19 4.61
CA HIS A 81 -0.77 24.65 4.73
C HIS A 81 -0.47 24.29 6.19
N ARG A 82 -0.09 23.06 6.46
CA ARG A 82 0.22 22.60 7.80
C ARG A 82 1.46 21.69 7.79
N VAL A 83 2.47 22.08 8.56
CA VAL A 83 3.67 21.26 8.80
C VAL A 83 3.63 20.76 10.22
N SER A 84 3.76 19.45 10.38
CA SER A 84 3.66 18.78 11.68
C SER A 84 4.70 17.70 11.82
N SER A 85 5.09 17.43 13.09
CA SER A 85 5.85 16.24 13.47
C SER A 85 4.95 15.34 14.32
N PHE A 86 4.83 14.08 13.94
CA PHE A 86 4.21 13.03 14.76
C PHE A 86 5.30 12.40 15.60
N THR A 87 5.20 12.53 16.91
CA THR A 87 6.23 12.09 17.85
C THR A 87 5.58 11.49 19.10
N PHE A 88 6.37 11.10 20.08
CA PHE A 88 5.89 10.43 21.28
C PHE A 88 6.26 11.24 22.51
N ASP A 89 5.39 11.24 23.51
CA ASP A 89 5.68 11.75 24.85
C ASP A 89 6.51 10.75 25.67
N ASP A 90 6.89 11.14 26.88
CA ASP A 90 7.66 10.31 27.81
C ASP A 90 6.91 9.04 28.23
N GLN A 91 5.57 9.02 28.10
CA GLN A 91 4.72 7.88 28.38
C GLN A 91 4.55 6.95 27.19
N GLY A 92 5.05 7.37 26.01
CA GLY A 92 4.94 6.63 24.76
C GLY A 92 3.62 6.85 24.01
N ASN A 93 2.85 7.88 24.35
CA ASN A 93 1.66 8.27 23.59
C ASN A 93 2.06 9.11 22.39
N ARG A 94 1.54 8.77 21.23
CA ARG A 94 1.79 9.53 20.01
C ARG A 94 0.96 10.80 19.98
N PHE A 95 1.58 11.91 19.61
CA PHE A 95 0.90 13.20 19.43
C PHE A 95 1.44 13.95 18.21
N GLU A 96 0.67 14.90 17.71
CA GLU A 96 1.06 15.80 16.64
C GLU A 96 1.57 17.12 17.23
N LYS A 97 2.79 17.49 16.85
CA LYS A 97 3.39 18.80 17.14
C LYS A 97 3.37 19.64 15.86
N ILE A 98 2.51 20.66 15.83
CA ILE A 98 2.42 21.59 14.70
C ILE A 98 3.59 22.57 14.79
N SER A 99 4.35 22.70 13.69
CA SER A 99 5.47 23.64 13.58
C SER A 99 5.15 24.83 12.68
N PHE A 100 4.22 24.69 11.74
CA PHE A 100 3.77 25.74 10.84
C PHE A 100 2.29 25.52 10.50
N PHE A 101 1.48 26.55 10.73
CA PHE A 101 0.07 26.55 10.38
C PHE A 101 -0.45 27.98 10.30
N PRO A 102 -0.30 28.67 9.17
CA PRO A 102 -0.91 29.97 8.95
C PRO A 102 -2.43 29.85 8.90
N MET A 103 -3.13 30.94 9.11
CA MET A 103 -4.59 31.00 8.96
C MET A 103 -4.97 30.52 7.55
N PRO A 104 -5.78 29.44 7.41
CA PRO A 104 -6.25 29.02 6.11
C PRO A 104 -7.02 30.11 5.40
N SER A 105 -6.78 30.30 4.11
CA SER A 105 -7.46 31.32 3.30
C SER A 105 -8.68 30.78 2.54
N PHE A 106 -9.05 29.51 2.74
CA PHE A 106 -10.34 28.96 2.32
C PHE A 106 -10.92 28.04 3.40
N GLY A 107 -12.26 27.94 3.42
CA GLY A 107 -12.98 27.02 4.31
C GLY A 107 -13.26 25.66 3.67
N GLY A 108 -13.81 24.75 4.46
CA GLY A 108 -14.27 23.45 3.98
C GLY A 108 -13.36 22.27 4.32
N VAL A 109 -12.15 22.50 4.84
CA VAL A 109 -11.31 21.44 5.41
C VAL A 109 -11.80 21.14 6.82
N THR A 110 -12.29 19.94 7.05
CA THR A 110 -12.78 19.49 8.35
C THR A 110 -11.67 18.81 9.16
N ASN A 111 -11.86 18.68 10.47
CA ASN A 111 -10.94 17.88 11.30
C ASN A 111 -10.87 16.42 10.84
N GLU A 112 -11.99 15.87 10.32
CA GLU A 112 -12.04 14.51 9.78
C GLU A 112 -11.19 14.39 8.51
N ASP A 113 -11.17 15.40 7.65
CA ASP A 113 -10.27 15.44 6.49
C ASP A 113 -8.80 15.51 6.93
N LEU A 114 -8.53 16.29 7.98
CA LEU A 114 -7.19 16.39 8.57
C LEU A 114 -6.76 15.10 9.25
N ASP A 115 -7.66 14.40 9.90
CA ASP A 115 -7.38 13.10 10.51
C ASP A 115 -7.11 12.06 9.43
N ASP A 116 -7.82 12.10 8.32
CA ASP A 116 -7.50 11.26 7.15
C ASP A 116 -6.12 11.58 6.58
N LEU A 117 -5.72 12.85 6.50
CA LEU A 117 -4.37 13.26 6.13
C LEU A 117 -3.35 12.91 7.23
N GLY A 118 -3.75 13.01 8.49
CA GLY A 118 -2.94 12.70 9.67
C GLY A 118 -2.79 11.22 9.95
N GLY A 119 -3.80 10.46 9.62
CA GLY A 119 -3.84 9.03 9.90
C GLY A 119 -2.94 8.19 9.04
N ILE A 120 -2.25 8.77 8.03
CA ILE A 120 -1.43 8.04 7.04
C ILE A 120 -2.29 7.03 6.30
N ASN A 121 -3.58 7.22 6.32
CA ASN A 121 -4.44 6.15 5.99
C ASN A 121 -5.77 6.55 5.42
N PRO A 122 -5.82 7.52 4.56
CA PRO A 122 -7.03 7.62 3.79
C PRO A 122 -7.24 6.33 2.98
N PHE A 123 -6.17 5.59 2.69
CA PHE A 123 -6.20 4.54 1.66
C PHE A 123 -5.42 3.28 1.99
N ALA A 124 -4.87 3.13 3.20
CA ALA A 124 -4.41 1.82 3.61
C ALA A 124 -5.62 0.98 4.01
N LEU A 125 -5.70 -0.21 3.48
CA LEU A 125 -6.74 -1.15 3.84
C LEU A 125 -6.71 -1.41 5.34
N ASP A 126 -7.82 -1.16 6.01
CA ASP A 126 -7.95 -1.50 7.41
C ASP A 126 -7.97 -3.04 7.55
N PRO A 127 -6.97 -3.67 8.20
CA PRO A 127 -6.89 -5.12 8.30
C PRO A 127 -8.13 -5.76 8.92
N TYR A 128 -8.79 -5.04 9.82
CA TYR A 128 -10.02 -5.51 10.47
C TYR A 128 -11.26 -5.43 9.58
N LYS A 129 -11.13 -4.85 8.38
CA LYS A 129 -12.21 -4.64 7.43
C LYS A 129 -11.98 -5.32 6.08
N ILE A 130 -10.93 -6.12 5.94
CA ILE A 130 -10.58 -6.78 4.68
C ILE A 130 -11.74 -7.58 4.11
N ASP A 131 -12.47 -8.30 4.95
CA ASP A 131 -13.62 -9.11 4.55
C ASP A 131 -14.78 -8.30 3.94
N ARG A 132 -14.76 -6.98 4.09
CA ARG A 132 -15.77 -6.08 3.56
C ARG A 132 -15.49 -5.63 2.12
N TYR A 133 -14.34 -6.03 1.54
CA TYR A 133 -13.91 -5.61 0.22
C TYR A 133 -13.98 -6.72 -0.81
N ASN A 134 -14.21 -6.32 -2.06
CA ASN A 134 -13.94 -7.11 -3.24
C ASN A 134 -12.57 -6.70 -3.79
N PHE A 135 -11.78 -7.69 -4.21
CA PHE A 135 -10.49 -7.51 -4.85
C PHE A 135 -10.57 -8.09 -6.25
N LYS A 136 -10.40 -7.25 -7.26
CA LYS A 136 -10.39 -7.66 -8.66
C LYS A 136 -8.99 -7.46 -9.21
N TYR A 137 -8.34 -8.54 -9.63
CA TYR A 137 -7.07 -8.46 -10.34
C TYR A 137 -7.27 -7.79 -11.71
N SER A 138 -6.45 -6.80 -12.02
CA SER A 138 -6.54 -5.97 -13.23
C SER A 138 -5.31 -6.08 -14.13
N GLY A 139 -4.34 -6.94 -13.76
CA GLY A 139 -3.15 -7.19 -14.57
C GLY A 139 -1.86 -6.84 -13.85
N LYS A 140 -0.79 -6.73 -14.64
CA LYS A 140 0.53 -6.29 -14.17
C LYS A 140 0.89 -4.96 -14.81
N GLU A 141 1.58 -4.12 -14.02
CA GLU A 141 2.20 -2.88 -14.48
C GLU A 141 3.67 -2.86 -14.04
N LYS A 142 4.49 -2.11 -14.78
CA LYS A 142 5.87 -1.83 -14.38
C LYS A 142 5.99 -0.35 -14.08
N ILE A 143 6.48 -0.01 -12.88
CA ILE A 143 6.80 1.36 -12.48
C ILE A 143 8.27 1.35 -12.06
N ASP A 144 9.09 2.10 -12.77
CA ASP A 144 10.56 2.10 -12.63
C ASP A 144 11.11 0.65 -12.70
N GLU A 145 11.81 0.16 -11.68
CA GLU A 145 12.31 -1.21 -11.62
C GLU A 145 11.30 -2.23 -11.09
N LEU A 146 10.17 -1.80 -10.52
CA LEU A 146 9.21 -2.66 -9.85
C LEU A 146 8.23 -3.28 -10.85
N ASN A 147 8.03 -4.59 -10.75
CA ASN A 147 6.92 -5.28 -11.39
C ASN A 147 5.77 -5.42 -10.38
N LEU A 148 4.60 -4.98 -10.76
CA LEU A 148 3.50 -4.78 -9.83
C LEU A 148 2.27 -5.56 -10.25
N TYR A 149 1.64 -6.25 -9.31
CA TYR A 149 0.26 -6.69 -9.46
C TYR A 149 -0.69 -5.53 -9.22
N VAL A 150 -1.70 -5.40 -10.05
CA VAL A 150 -2.70 -4.32 -9.97
C VAL A 150 -4.04 -4.89 -9.56
N PHE A 151 -4.63 -4.31 -8.51
CA PHE A 151 -5.95 -4.70 -8.01
C PHE A 151 -6.88 -3.51 -7.94
N ASP A 152 -8.07 -3.64 -8.51
CA ASP A 152 -9.19 -2.74 -8.23
C ASP A 152 -9.90 -3.24 -6.95
N ILE A 153 -10.15 -2.30 -6.04
CA ILE A 153 -10.72 -2.56 -4.72
C ILE A 153 -12.03 -1.79 -4.59
N SER A 154 -13.07 -2.47 -4.12
CA SER A 154 -14.36 -1.84 -3.84
C SER A 154 -15.01 -2.47 -2.62
N PRO A 155 -15.77 -1.70 -1.81
CA PRO A 155 -16.56 -2.28 -0.74
C PRO A 155 -17.63 -3.23 -1.27
N LYS A 156 -17.89 -4.32 -0.56
CA LYS A 156 -19.03 -5.22 -0.84
C LYS A 156 -20.36 -4.54 -0.55
N VAL A 157 -20.39 -3.69 0.47
CA VAL A 157 -21.55 -2.89 0.87
C VAL A 157 -21.07 -1.50 1.24
N ILE A 158 -21.66 -0.48 0.63
CA ILE A 158 -21.36 0.91 0.96
C ILE A 158 -22.08 1.27 2.27
N PRO A 159 -21.38 1.80 3.30
CA PRO A 159 -22.00 2.24 4.55
C PRO A 159 -23.07 3.32 4.31
N ASP A 160 -24.13 3.31 5.10
CA ASP A 160 -25.13 4.38 5.06
C ASP A 160 -24.64 5.62 5.83
N PRO A 161 -24.38 6.76 5.18
CA PRO A 161 -23.82 7.94 5.83
C PRO A 161 -24.75 8.57 6.88
N LYS A 162 -26.04 8.17 6.89
CA LYS A 162 -26.99 8.59 7.94
C LYS A 162 -26.83 7.81 9.23
N LYS A 163 -26.25 6.61 9.16
CA LYS A 163 -26.13 5.69 10.30
C LYS A 163 -24.72 5.64 10.88
N THR A 164 -23.71 5.96 10.07
CA THR A 164 -22.31 5.88 10.46
C THR A 164 -21.48 6.94 9.76
N LYS A 165 -20.43 7.40 10.42
CA LYS A 165 -19.36 8.23 9.81
C LYS A 165 -18.28 7.38 9.17
N GLU A 166 -18.41 6.06 9.18
CA GLU A 166 -17.44 5.15 8.64
C GLU A 166 -17.32 5.34 7.13
N ARG A 167 -16.08 5.43 6.66
CA ARG A 167 -15.69 5.46 5.25
C ARG A 167 -14.90 4.21 4.90
N LEU A 168 -15.14 3.69 3.71
CA LEU A 168 -14.40 2.58 3.14
C LEU A 168 -13.69 3.06 1.88
N PHE A 169 -12.59 2.40 1.53
CA PHE A 169 -11.81 2.72 0.35
C PHE A 169 -12.46 2.18 -0.94
N ILE A 170 -12.44 2.97 -2.00
CA ILE A 170 -12.67 2.53 -3.37
C ILE A 170 -11.55 3.05 -4.26
N GLY A 171 -10.93 2.18 -5.06
CA GLY A 171 -9.82 2.58 -5.92
C GLY A 171 -8.97 1.42 -6.35
N ARG A 172 -7.70 1.71 -6.60
CA ARG A 172 -6.70 0.78 -7.12
C ARG A 172 -5.48 0.75 -6.23
N VAL A 173 -4.89 -0.44 -6.10
CA VAL A 173 -3.61 -0.64 -5.42
C VAL A 173 -2.63 -1.35 -6.33
N TRP A 174 -1.35 -1.01 -6.19
CA TRP A 174 -0.22 -1.63 -6.85
C TRP A 174 0.62 -2.34 -5.80
N VAL A 175 0.80 -3.63 -6.01
CA VAL A 175 1.46 -4.55 -5.07
C VAL A 175 2.74 -5.07 -5.72
N ASP A 176 3.88 -4.89 -5.08
CA ASP A 176 5.15 -5.42 -5.54
C ASP A 176 5.09 -6.96 -5.68
N ASP A 177 5.59 -7.50 -6.79
CA ASP A 177 5.46 -8.92 -7.07
C ASP A 177 6.47 -9.79 -6.31
N GLN A 178 7.49 -9.19 -5.68
CA GLN A 178 8.50 -9.87 -4.87
C GLN A 178 8.13 -9.88 -3.39
N GLU A 179 7.87 -8.69 -2.84
CA GLU A 179 7.63 -8.52 -1.41
C GLU A 179 6.15 -8.62 -1.03
N LEU A 180 5.24 -8.57 -2.00
CA LEU A 180 3.79 -8.54 -1.82
C LEU A 180 3.35 -7.43 -0.84
N GLN A 181 3.95 -6.25 -0.98
CA GLN A 181 3.59 -5.03 -0.24
C GLN A 181 2.97 -4.00 -1.18
N ILE A 182 2.03 -3.22 -0.67
CA ILE A 182 1.44 -2.12 -1.44
C ILE A 182 2.48 -0.99 -1.54
N VAL A 183 2.83 -0.60 -2.77
CA VAL A 183 3.79 0.46 -3.06
C VAL A 183 3.12 1.73 -3.56
N LYS A 184 1.89 1.61 -4.08
CA LYS A 184 1.11 2.73 -4.58
C LYS A 184 -0.38 2.46 -4.39
N THR A 185 -1.12 3.52 -4.06
CA THR A 185 -2.59 3.49 -4.04
C THR A 185 -3.16 4.66 -4.84
N LYS A 186 -4.35 4.49 -5.43
CA LYS A 186 -5.11 5.57 -6.06
C LYS A 186 -6.59 5.35 -5.81
N GLY A 187 -7.22 6.23 -5.06
CA GLY A 187 -8.63 6.06 -4.72
C GLY A 187 -9.13 7.10 -3.75
N LYS A 188 -10.32 6.90 -3.25
CA LYS A 188 -10.99 7.79 -2.31
C LYS A 188 -11.82 7.06 -1.27
N GLY A 189 -12.21 7.79 -0.23
CA GLY A 189 -13.18 7.30 0.77
C GLY A 189 -14.62 7.39 0.27
N ILE A 190 -15.43 6.41 0.61
CA ILE A 190 -16.88 6.40 0.39
C ILE A 190 -17.63 5.92 1.64
N PRO A 191 -18.88 6.30 1.85
CA PRO A 191 -19.75 7.09 0.99
C PRO A 191 -19.40 8.58 0.99
N GLU A 192 -19.68 9.23 -0.14
CA GLU A 192 -19.76 10.68 -0.20
C GLU A 192 -21.18 11.12 0.20
N THR A 193 -21.30 12.37 0.64
CA THR A 193 -22.59 12.99 0.97
C THR A 193 -22.85 14.20 0.07
N LYS A 194 -24.01 14.84 0.25
CA LYS A 194 -24.35 16.06 -0.51
C LYS A 194 -23.36 17.19 -0.33
N ILE A 195 -22.79 17.27 0.87
CA ILE A 195 -21.91 18.38 1.30
C ILE A 195 -20.47 17.95 1.56
N ASN A 196 -20.18 16.63 1.47
CA ASN A 196 -18.84 16.11 1.69
C ASN A 196 -18.43 15.23 0.51
N ARG A 197 -17.48 15.71 -0.27
CA ARG A 197 -16.89 15.08 -1.44
C ARG A 197 -15.40 14.89 -1.22
N PHE A 198 -14.85 13.82 -1.76
CA PHE A 198 -13.45 13.48 -1.59
C PHE A 198 -12.76 13.40 -2.94
N PRO A 199 -11.57 13.99 -3.10
CA PRO A 199 -10.79 13.80 -4.31
C PRO A 199 -10.24 12.37 -4.37
N VAL A 200 -9.95 11.92 -5.57
CA VAL A 200 -9.15 10.71 -5.78
C VAL A 200 -7.70 11.04 -5.46
N VAL A 201 -7.19 10.43 -4.42
CA VAL A 201 -5.81 10.64 -3.96
C VAL A 201 -4.92 9.53 -4.46
N GLU A 202 -3.77 9.90 -4.99
CA GLU A 202 -2.70 8.99 -5.38
C GLU A 202 -1.58 9.08 -4.34
N THR A 203 -1.23 7.95 -3.72
CA THR A 203 -0.21 7.88 -2.68
C THR A 203 0.90 6.93 -3.10
N TYR A 204 2.13 7.40 -3.01
CA TYR A 204 3.36 6.64 -3.26
C TYR A 204 4.02 6.27 -1.95
N ARG A 205 4.59 5.08 -1.91
CA ARG A 205 5.34 4.57 -0.76
C ARG A 205 6.75 4.24 -1.18
N GLU A 206 7.69 4.42 -0.26
CA GLU A 206 9.09 4.04 -0.42
C GLU A 206 9.51 3.11 0.70
N GLN A 207 10.54 2.30 0.42
CA GLN A 207 11.04 1.33 1.37
C GLN A 207 11.95 2.00 2.40
N PHE A 208 11.66 1.81 3.68
CA PHE A 208 12.47 2.27 4.81
C PHE A 208 13.09 1.10 5.57
N GLY A 209 14.41 1.17 5.77
CA GLY A 209 15.15 0.17 6.52
C GLY A 209 15.11 -1.24 5.92
N GLY A 210 14.81 -1.36 4.62
CA GLY A 210 14.71 -2.65 3.94
C GLY A 210 13.52 -3.51 4.36
N ARG A 211 12.54 -2.93 5.07
CA ARG A 211 11.48 -3.73 5.70
C ARG A 211 10.05 -3.22 5.45
N PHE A 212 9.83 -1.92 5.53
CA PHE A 212 8.50 -1.32 5.43
C PHE A 212 8.42 -0.31 4.30
N TRP A 213 7.29 -0.28 3.62
CA TRP A 213 6.95 0.70 2.60
C TRP A 213 6.07 1.78 3.23
N PHE A 214 6.68 2.92 3.61
CA PHE A 214 5.96 4.05 4.19
C PHE A 214 5.55 5.06 3.13
N PRO A 215 4.42 5.76 3.30
CA PRO A 215 4.01 6.81 2.39
C PRO A 215 5.05 7.94 2.41
N THR A 216 5.44 8.41 1.23
CA THR A 216 6.36 9.55 1.08
C THR A 216 5.67 10.72 0.41
N TYR A 217 4.71 10.45 -0.45
CA TYR A 217 4.02 11.47 -1.20
C TYR A 217 2.57 11.08 -1.49
N SER A 218 1.64 12.03 -1.28
CA SER A 218 0.24 11.91 -1.71
C SER A 218 -0.15 13.14 -2.52
N TYR A 219 -0.92 12.91 -3.56
CA TYR A 219 -1.34 13.94 -4.51
C TYR A 219 -2.79 13.75 -4.95
N ALA A 220 -3.50 14.87 -5.09
CA ALA A 220 -4.79 14.94 -5.77
C ALA A 220 -4.90 16.27 -6.51
N ASP A 221 -5.59 16.28 -7.65
CA ASP A 221 -5.95 17.47 -8.41
C ASP A 221 -7.26 17.18 -9.12
N GLU A 222 -8.37 17.64 -8.55
CA GLU A 222 -9.72 17.26 -9.01
C GLU A 222 -10.74 18.37 -8.74
N GLU A 223 -11.69 18.50 -9.66
CA GLU A 223 -12.87 19.35 -9.47
C GLU A 223 -13.96 18.55 -8.75
N LEU A 224 -14.26 18.93 -7.52
CA LEU A 224 -15.33 18.35 -6.72
C LEU A 224 -16.65 19.00 -7.06
N VAL A 225 -17.64 18.20 -7.50
CA VAL A 225 -18.98 18.68 -7.86
C VAL A 225 -19.95 18.33 -6.75
N PHE A 226 -20.60 19.32 -6.17
CA PHE A 226 -21.59 19.17 -5.12
C PHE A 226 -23.02 19.08 -5.70
N GLU A 227 -23.95 18.50 -4.93
CA GLU A 227 -25.35 18.34 -5.39
C GLU A 227 -26.07 19.64 -5.69
N ASN A 228 -25.67 20.75 -5.06
CA ASN A 228 -26.24 22.09 -5.32
C ASN A 228 -25.68 22.72 -6.62
N GLY A 229 -24.83 22.00 -7.37
CA GLY A 229 -24.20 22.47 -8.59
C GLY A 229 -22.97 23.35 -8.37
N SER A 230 -22.56 23.61 -7.12
CA SER A 230 -21.28 24.28 -6.86
C SER A 230 -20.12 23.35 -7.14
N THR A 231 -18.99 23.91 -7.55
CA THR A 231 -17.75 23.18 -7.78
C THR A 231 -16.62 23.75 -6.93
N LEU A 232 -15.69 22.90 -6.58
CA LEU A 232 -14.47 23.26 -5.87
C LEU A 232 -13.29 22.48 -6.49
N HIS A 233 -12.42 23.19 -7.18
CA HIS A 233 -11.20 22.58 -7.70
C HIS A 233 -10.16 22.54 -6.58
N ILE A 234 -9.80 21.33 -6.14
CA ILE A 234 -8.81 21.10 -5.09
C ILE A 234 -7.54 20.51 -5.69
N ARG A 235 -6.41 21.09 -5.32
CA ARG A 235 -5.09 20.47 -5.46
C ARG A 235 -4.54 20.19 -4.08
N MET A 236 -4.17 18.93 -3.84
CA MET A 236 -3.60 18.48 -2.58
C MET A 236 -2.20 17.89 -2.82
N GLN A 237 -1.24 18.26 -1.97
CA GLN A 237 0.08 17.65 -1.91
C GLN A 237 0.44 17.41 -0.46
N VAL A 238 0.78 16.16 -0.13
CA VAL A 238 1.24 15.80 1.21
C VAL A 238 2.57 15.07 1.08
N ARG A 239 3.58 15.55 1.81
CA ARG A 239 4.89 14.90 1.91
C ARG A 239 5.10 14.36 3.30
N TYR A 240 5.66 13.17 3.37
CA TYR A 240 6.03 12.52 4.61
C TYR A 240 7.54 12.27 4.60
N SER A 241 8.22 12.60 5.68
CA SER A 241 9.67 12.47 5.81
C SER A 241 10.09 12.16 7.23
N ASP A 242 11.40 11.96 7.42
CA ASP A 242 12.05 11.81 8.72
C ASP A 242 11.46 10.66 9.56
N PHE A 243 11.16 9.53 8.91
CA PHE A 243 10.69 8.34 9.61
C PHE A 243 11.79 7.80 10.53
N ALA A 244 11.46 7.70 11.82
CA ALA A 244 12.36 7.12 12.82
C ALA A 244 11.55 6.31 13.84
N PRO A 245 12.03 5.14 14.31
CA PRO A 245 11.35 4.39 15.34
C PRO A 245 11.30 5.20 16.64
N ALA A 246 10.16 5.13 17.36
CA ALA A 246 9.93 5.87 18.61
C ALA A 246 10.91 5.49 19.72
N ARG A 247 11.36 4.23 19.73
CA ARG A 247 12.38 3.69 20.65
C ARG A 247 13.30 2.76 19.87
N ALA A 248 14.57 2.69 20.29
CA ALA A 248 15.54 1.77 19.70
C ALA A 248 15.19 0.27 19.90
N ASP A 249 14.25 -0.03 20.79
CA ASP A 249 13.89 -1.39 21.22
C ASP A 249 12.56 -1.89 20.64
N VAL A 250 12.15 -1.46 19.45
CA VAL A 250 10.92 -1.95 18.84
C VAL A 250 11.06 -3.43 18.48
N LYS A 251 10.47 -4.30 19.30
CA LYS A 251 10.31 -5.71 18.98
C LYS A 251 9.18 -5.85 17.94
N VAL A 252 9.55 -6.21 16.73
CA VAL A 252 8.55 -6.59 15.73
C VAL A 252 8.32 -8.09 15.86
N VAL A 253 7.11 -8.45 16.27
CA VAL A 253 6.68 -9.86 16.32
C VAL A 253 6.39 -10.31 14.89
N ASP A 254 7.09 -11.33 14.43
CA ASP A 254 6.82 -11.95 13.15
C ASP A 254 5.59 -12.84 13.29
N VAL A 255 4.50 -12.45 12.63
CA VAL A 255 3.21 -13.14 12.74
C VAL A 255 3.23 -14.50 12.04
N GLU A 256 4.18 -14.72 11.10
CA GLU A 256 4.27 -15.98 10.35
C GLU A 256 4.86 -17.12 11.17
N THR A 257 5.70 -16.83 12.16
CA THR A 257 6.43 -17.90 12.89
C THR A 257 6.11 -17.97 14.38
N GLY A 258 5.37 -17.02 14.96
CA GLY A 258 5.08 -16.99 16.39
C GLY A 258 6.33 -16.89 17.29
N GLY A 259 7.47 -16.55 16.71
CA GLY A 259 8.75 -16.44 17.39
C GLY A 259 9.18 -15.02 17.67
N GLU A 260 9.61 -14.74 18.89
CA GLU A 260 10.32 -13.52 19.24
C GLU A 260 11.72 -13.52 18.61
N LEU A 261 12.00 -12.57 17.72
CA LEU A 261 13.38 -12.29 17.32
C LEU A 261 14.09 -11.63 18.53
N GLN A 262 14.94 -12.39 19.20
CA GLN A 262 15.78 -11.85 20.25
C GLN A 262 16.82 -10.94 19.60
N ASN A 263 16.68 -9.63 19.81
CA ASN A 263 17.77 -8.70 19.56
C ASN A 263 18.87 -8.91 20.61
N GLU A 264 20.06 -9.26 20.14
CA GLU A 264 21.27 -9.25 20.95
C GLU A 264 21.46 -7.86 21.57
N LYS A 265 21.39 -7.78 22.89
CA LYS A 265 21.67 -6.56 23.64
C LYS A 265 23.08 -6.08 23.32
N ALA A 266 23.20 -4.90 22.72
CA ALA A 266 24.47 -4.19 22.72
C ALA A 266 24.93 -4.00 24.18
N LYS A 267 26.06 -4.58 24.50
CA LYS A 267 26.69 -4.51 25.81
C LYS A 267 26.97 -3.02 26.15
N PRO A 268 26.56 -2.50 27.31
CA PRO A 268 26.87 -1.13 27.67
C PRO A 268 28.37 -0.92 27.69
N GLU A 269 28.85 0.06 26.93
CA GLU A 269 30.25 0.48 26.97
C GLU A 269 30.54 1.11 28.37
N ALA A 270 31.52 0.58 29.04
CA ALA A 270 31.92 1.07 30.37
C ALA A 270 32.33 2.54 30.30
N PRO A 271 31.99 3.38 31.31
CA PRO A 271 32.33 4.79 31.31
C PRO A 271 33.85 4.96 31.33
N LYS A 272 34.38 5.79 30.44
CA LYS A 272 35.77 6.19 30.37
C LYS A 272 36.14 6.94 31.66
N PRO A 273 37.32 6.65 32.29
CA PRO A 273 37.73 7.32 33.50
C PRO A 273 38.02 8.80 33.25
N THR A 274 37.45 9.65 34.10
CA THR A 274 37.70 11.08 34.15
C THR A 274 39.18 11.36 34.49
N PRO A 275 39.90 12.25 33.80
CA PRO A 275 41.27 12.58 34.14
C PRO A 275 41.33 13.40 35.46
N THR A 276 42.08 12.90 36.39
CA THR A 276 42.40 13.58 37.66
C THR A 276 43.28 14.81 37.40
N PRO A 277 42.99 16.00 37.97
CA PRO A 277 43.89 17.14 37.87
C PRO A 277 45.16 16.88 38.69
N LYS A 278 46.34 17.14 38.09
CA LYS A 278 47.61 17.13 38.77
C LYS A 278 47.82 18.44 39.56
N PRO A 279 48.58 18.40 40.66
CA PRO A 279 48.79 19.51 41.57
C PRO A 279 49.59 20.67 40.98
#